data_cccf39ef1762b5de9e5ec428e681bcc0
#
_entry.id   cccf39ef1762b5de9e5ec428e681bcc0
#
_cell.length_a   1.000
_cell.length_b   1.000
_cell.length_c   1.000
_cell.angle_alpha   90.00
_cell.angle_beta   90.00
_cell.angle_gamma   90.00
#
_symmetry.space_group_name_H-M   'P 1'
#
loop_
_entity.id
_entity.type
_entity.pdbx_description
1 polymer ?
#
loop_
_entity_poly.entity_id
_entity_poly.type
_entity_poly.pdbx_seq_one_letter_code
_entity_poly.pdbx_strand_id
1 'polypeptide(L)'
;MKNLEPKEAYAYLQSHPEAVFIDCRSEIEYLFVGHPAGAIHIAWQDSPDWDVNPDFLGHMRIAASVNRPVVLICRSGRRSADAGRYLEKHGFPEVYNVAHGFEGDMDEARHRSTRNGWRHDGLPWEQT
;
A
#
# COMPACT_ATOMS: atom_id res chain seq x y z
N MET A 1 -11.65 -7.92 2.74
CA MET A 1 -10.69 -6.80 2.83
C MET A 1 -11.32 -5.64 3.56
N LYS A 2 -10.58 -5.05 4.48
CA LYS A 2 -11.03 -3.86 5.21
C LYS A 2 -10.21 -2.65 4.79
N ASN A 3 -10.86 -1.49 4.72
CA ASN A 3 -10.18 -0.22 4.54
C ASN A 3 -9.90 0.38 5.91
N LEU A 4 -8.67 0.83 6.12
CA LEU A 4 -8.24 1.52 7.33
C LEU A 4 -7.79 2.92 6.96
N GLU A 5 -8.18 3.92 7.76
CA GLU A 5 -7.59 5.25 7.62
C GLU A 5 -6.09 5.17 7.89
N PRO A 6 -5.26 6.07 7.35
CA PRO A 6 -3.81 5.97 7.53
C PRO A 6 -3.37 5.83 8.99
N LYS A 7 -3.95 6.61 9.89
CA LYS A 7 -3.60 6.52 11.32
C LYS A 7 -4.01 5.21 11.94
N GLU A 8 -5.17 4.65 11.52
CA GLU A 8 -5.61 3.33 11.97
C GLU A 8 -4.67 2.24 11.47
N ALA A 9 -4.26 2.33 10.21
CA ALA A 9 -3.32 1.38 9.62
C ALA A 9 -1.97 1.42 10.35
N TYR A 10 -1.47 2.61 10.65
CA TYR A 10 -0.24 2.76 11.38
C TYR A 10 -0.33 2.14 12.78
N ALA A 11 -1.42 2.43 13.51
CA ALA A 11 -1.65 1.84 14.83
C ALA A 11 -1.74 0.31 14.76
N TYR A 12 -2.41 -0.21 13.74
CA TYR A 12 -2.51 -1.66 13.51
C TYR A 12 -1.13 -2.27 13.33
N LEU A 13 -0.28 -1.67 12.48
CA LEU A 13 1.07 -2.16 12.22
C LEU A 13 1.94 -2.12 13.48
N GLN A 14 1.79 -1.10 14.32
CA GLN A 14 2.54 -1.00 15.56
C GLN A 14 2.15 -2.09 16.57
N SER A 15 0.87 -2.50 16.57
CA SER A 15 0.37 -3.51 17.52
C SER A 15 0.40 -4.94 16.96
N HIS A 16 0.73 -5.13 15.68
CA HIS A 16 0.76 -6.43 15.02
C HIS A 16 2.10 -6.61 14.28
N PRO A 17 3.17 -6.94 15.01
CA PRO A 17 4.50 -7.07 14.39
C PRO A 17 4.59 -8.18 13.35
N GLU A 18 3.65 -9.13 13.34
CA GLU A 18 3.55 -10.17 12.32
C GLU A 18 2.95 -9.68 11.01
N ALA A 19 2.32 -8.51 11.01
CA ALA A 19 1.72 -7.94 9.80
C ALA A 19 2.80 -7.48 8.82
N VAL A 20 2.54 -7.66 7.53
CA VAL A 20 3.45 -7.25 6.46
C VAL A 20 2.88 -6.01 5.79
N PHE A 21 3.69 -4.96 5.68
CA PHE A 21 3.29 -3.69 5.07
C PHE A 21 3.87 -3.61 3.66
N ILE A 22 2.99 -3.55 2.66
CA ILE A 22 3.36 -3.60 1.24
C ILE A 22 2.96 -2.31 0.55
N ASP A 23 3.95 -1.64 -0.06
CA ASP A 23 3.72 -0.54 -0.98
C ASP A 23 3.64 -1.12 -2.39
N CYS A 24 2.46 -1.07 -3.00
CA CYS A 24 2.22 -1.68 -4.29
C CYS A 24 2.20 -0.68 -5.46
N ARG A 25 2.80 0.50 -5.26
CA ARG A 25 2.96 1.51 -6.31
C ARG A 25 4.08 1.11 -7.28
N SER A 26 4.25 1.91 -8.33
CA SER A 26 5.36 1.74 -9.26
C SER A 26 6.70 1.99 -8.56
N GLU A 27 7.78 1.48 -9.16
CA GLU A 27 9.13 1.67 -8.65
C GLU A 27 9.50 3.16 -8.56
N ILE A 28 9.15 3.93 -9.58
CA ILE A 28 9.45 5.38 -9.61
C ILE A 28 8.76 6.10 -8.45
N GLU A 29 7.50 5.79 -8.19
CA GLU A 29 6.78 6.39 -7.06
C GLU A 29 7.45 6.04 -5.73
N TYR A 30 7.77 4.77 -5.54
CA TYR A 30 8.40 4.30 -4.32
C TYR A 30 9.75 5.00 -4.06
N LEU A 31 10.58 5.10 -5.09
CA LEU A 31 11.92 5.67 -4.96
C LEU A 31 11.93 7.20 -4.88
N PHE A 32 11.19 7.88 -5.75
CA PHE A 32 11.32 9.34 -5.92
C PHE A 32 10.26 10.15 -5.19
N VAL A 33 9.03 9.67 -5.10
CA VAL A 33 8.00 10.37 -4.34
C VAL A 33 8.20 10.15 -2.84
N GLY A 34 8.76 9.04 -2.49
CA GLY A 34 8.90 8.60 -1.10
C GLY A 34 7.97 7.45 -0.79
N HIS A 35 8.17 6.83 0.36
CA HIS A 35 7.40 5.65 0.77
C HIS A 35 7.25 5.61 2.29
N PRO A 36 6.23 4.90 2.80
CA PRO A 36 6.09 4.74 4.24
C PRO A 36 7.30 4.00 4.83
N ALA A 37 7.75 4.43 6.00
CA ALA A 37 8.81 3.72 6.71
C ALA A 37 8.36 2.29 7.03
N GLY A 38 9.23 1.32 6.76
CA GLY A 38 8.95 -0.09 7.02
C GLY A 38 8.15 -0.81 5.94
N ALA A 39 7.73 -0.13 4.88
CA ALA A 39 7.02 -0.77 3.77
C ALA A 39 7.97 -1.55 2.86
N ILE A 40 7.55 -2.73 2.44
CA ILE A 40 8.23 -3.53 1.43
C ILE A 40 7.61 -3.17 0.08
N HIS A 41 8.43 -2.95 -0.94
CA HIS A 41 7.94 -2.62 -2.28
C HIS A 41 7.67 -3.88 -3.11
N ILE A 42 6.42 -4.07 -3.50
CA ILE A 42 6.01 -5.08 -4.48
C ILE A 42 4.96 -4.45 -5.37
N ALA A 43 5.34 -4.05 -6.58
CA ALA A 43 4.42 -3.34 -7.47
C ALA A 43 3.26 -4.23 -7.93
N TRP A 44 2.04 -3.69 -7.86
CA TRP A 44 0.86 -4.30 -8.47
C TRP A 44 0.83 -3.99 -9.97
N GLN A 45 1.07 -2.73 -10.33
CA GLN A 45 1.22 -2.25 -11.70
C GLN A 45 2.45 -1.36 -11.77
N ASP A 46 3.18 -1.42 -12.88
CA ASP A 46 4.38 -0.61 -13.06
C ASP A 46 4.50 -0.11 -14.50
N SER A 47 5.25 0.99 -14.66
CA SER A 47 5.58 1.52 -15.98
C SER A 47 6.50 0.54 -16.73
N PRO A 48 6.52 0.58 -18.08
CA PRO A 48 5.87 1.59 -18.94
C PRO A 48 4.42 1.27 -19.31
N ASP A 49 3.98 0.03 -19.26
CA ASP A 49 2.68 -0.38 -19.77
C ASP A 49 1.55 -0.43 -18.74
N TRP A 50 1.90 -0.38 -17.47
CA TRP A 50 0.94 -0.43 -16.35
C TRP A 50 0.10 -1.69 -16.28
N ASP A 51 0.56 -2.76 -16.90
CA ASP A 51 -0.08 -4.06 -16.76
C ASP A 51 0.09 -4.60 -15.34
N VAL A 52 -0.84 -5.43 -14.92
CA VAL A 52 -0.73 -6.10 -13.62
C VAL A 52 0.51 -6.99 -13.64
N ASN A 53 1.33 -6.83 -12.59
CA ASN A 53 2.56 -7.59 -12.44
C ASN A 53 2.26 -9.10 -12.34
N PRO A 54 2.67 -9.90 -13.31
CA PRO A 54 2.39 -11.35 -13.27
C PRO A 54 3.08 -12.08 -12.12
N ASP A 55 4.11 -11.47 -11.55
CA ASP A 55 4.87 -12.06 -10.43
C ASP A 55 4.39 -11.58 -9.06
N PHE A 56 3.31 -10.78 -9.03
CA PHE A 56 2.84 -10.18 -7.77
C PHE A 56 2.53 -11.23 -6.71
N LEU A 57 1.75 -12.23 -7.06
CA LEU A 57 1.36 -13.28 -6.11
C LEU A 57 2.57 -14.07 -5.60
N GLY A 58 3.50 -14.41 -6.51
CA GLY A 58 4.72 -15.11 -6.13
C GLY A 58 5.57 -14.31 -5.14
N HIS A 59 5.75 -13.02 -5.41
CA HIS A 59 6.50 -12.13 -4.52
C HIS A 59 5.78 -11.97 -3.17
N MET A 60 4.46 -11.86 -3.19
CA MET A 60 3.68 -11.76 -1.95
C MET A 60 3.84 -13.01 -1.08
N ARG A 61 3.83 -14.19 -1.70
CA ARG A 61 4.01 -15.45 -0.97
C ARG A 61 5.39 -15.59 -0.36
N ILE A 62 6.40 -14.95 -0.94
CA ILE A 62 7.74 -14.89 -0.37
C ILE A 62 7.78 -13.89 0.80
N ALA A 63 7.17 -12.72 0.63
CA ALA A 63 7.18 -11.65 1.63
C ALA A 63 6.32 -11.99 2.85
N ALA A 64 5.21 -12.68 2.65
CA ALA A 64 4.28 -13.03 3.70
C ALA A 64 3.61 -14.37 3.40
N SER A 65 3.55 -15.25 4.39
CA SER A 65 2.71 -16.44 4.26
C SER A 65 1.23 -16.01 4.24
N VAL A 66 0.35 -16.87 3.70
CA VAL A 66 -1.09 -16.56 3.62
C VAL A 66 -1.74 -16.34 4.99
N ASN A 67 -1.10 -16.76 6.07
CA ASN A 67 -1.62 -16.63 7.43
C ASN A 67 -1.23 -15.31 8.10
N ARG A 68 -0.36 -14.53 7.49
CA ARG A 68 0.07 -13.25 8.06
C ARG A 68 -0.84 -12.13 7.56
N PRO A 69 -1.23 -11.19 8.43
CA PRO A 69 -1.98 -10.01 7.98
C PRO A 69 -1.16 -9.20 6.98
N VAL A 70 -1.82 -8.70 5.95
CA VAL A 70 -1.20 -7.88 4.91
C VAL A 70 -1.87 -6.52 4.88
N VAL A 71 -1.08 -5.45 4.95
CA VAL A 71 -1.55 -4.07 4.82
C VAL A 71 -0.97 -3.52 3.53
N LEU A 72 -1.84 -3.10 2.62
CA LEU A 72 -1.45 -2.61 1.29
C LEU A 72 -1.66 -1.11 1.20
N ILE A 73 -0.71 -0.42 0.57
CA ILE A 73 -0.83 1.01 0.30
C ILE A 73 -0.45 1.30 -1.16
N CYS A 74 -1.15 2.24 -1.77
CA CYS A 74 -0.77 2.80 -3.06
C CYS A 74 -0.86 4.32 -3.00
N ARG A 75 -1.00 5.00 -4.14
CA ARG A 75 -1.04 6.47 -4.14
C ARG A 75 -2.29 7.03 -3.46
N SER A 76 -3.47 6.50 -3.82
CA SER A 76 -4.76 7.02 -3.33
C SER A 76 -5.72 5.93 -2.85
N GLY A 77 -5.29 4.67 -2.82
CA GLY A 77 -6.11 3.55 -2.31
C GLY A 77 -6.76 2.68 -3.38
N ARG A 78 -6.67 3.04 -4.66
CA ARG A 78 -7.35 2.30 -5.75
C ARG A 78 -6.62 1.04 -6.16
N ARG A 79 -5.33 1.15 -6.50
CA ARG A 79 -4.53 0.00 -6.93
C ARG A 79 -4.39 -1.02 -5.81
N SER A 80 -4.19 -0.56 -4.59
CA SER A 80 -4.08 -1.44 -3.43
C SER A 80 -5.38 -2.15 -3.11
N ALA A 81 -6.54 -1.52 -3.36
CA ALA A 81 -7.83 -2.18 -3.22
C ALA A 81 -7.97 -3.33 -4.22
N ASP A 82 -7.56 -3.12 -5.47
CA ASP A 82 -7.58 -4.15 -6.49
C ASP A 82 -6.63 -5.31 -6.15
N ALA A 83 -5.41 -4.97 -5.72
CA ALA A 83 -4.43 -5.95 -5.29
C ALA A 83 -4.94 -6.76 -4.09
N GLY A 84 -5.59 -6.09 -3.14
CA GLY A 84 -6.14 -6.74 -1.96
C GLY A 84 -7.23 -7.75 -2.29
N ARG A 85 -8.14 -7.39 -3.17
CA ARG A 85 -9.19 -8.31 -3.63
C ARG A 85 -8.59 -9.52 -4.34
N TYR A 86 -7.53 -9.30 -5.11
CA TYR A 86 -6.80 -10.39 -5.78
C TYR A 86 -6.19 -11.34 -4.75
N LEU A 87 -5.53 -10.81 -3.73
CA LEU A 87 -4.92 -11.63 -2.66
C LEU A 87 -5.97 -12.44 -1.89
N GLU A 88 -7.12 -11.85 -1.60
CA GLU A 88 -8.20 -12.59 -0.93
C GLU A 88 -8.66 -13.79 -1.75
N LYS A 89 -8.77 -13.65 -3.06
CA LYS A 89 -9.13 -14.75 -3.95
C LYS A 89 -8.07 -15.85 -3.96
N HIS A 90 -6.85 -15.55 -3.56
CA HIS A 90 -5.73 -16.50 -3.55
C HIS A 90 -5.34 -16.95 -2.14
N GLY A 91 -6.27 -16.83 -1.19
CA GLY A 91 -6.14 -17.48 0.11
C GLY A 91 -5.57 -16.64 1.24
N PHE A 92 -5.38 -15.33 1.04
CA PHE A 92 -4.95 -14.44 2.12
C PHE A 92 -6.18 -14.02 2.94
N PRO A 93 -6.32 -14.46 4.21
CA PRO A 93 -7.54 -14.23 4.99
C PRO A 93 -7.63 -12.84 5.61
N GLU A 94 -6.51 -12.17 5.86
CA GLU A 94 -6.48 -10.86 6.49
C GLU A 94 -5.76 -9.86 5.61
N VAL A 95 -6.54 -9.08 4.85
CA VAL A 95 -6.02 -8.06 3.95
C VAL A 95 -6.67 -6.72 4.28
N TYR A 96 -5.85 -5.70 4.44
CA TYR A 96 -6.26 -4.33 4.73
C TYR A 96 -5.73 -3.40 3.64
N ASN A 97 -6.55 -2.42 3.29
CA ASN A 97 -6.18 -1.36 2.36
C ASN A 97 -6.07 -0.04 3.11
N VAL A 98 -4.98 0.69 2.92
CA VAL A 98 -4.85 2.03 3.50
C VAL A 98 -5.68 3.00 2.66
N ALA A 99 -6.78 3.45 3.23
CA ALA A 99 -7.66 4.43 2.59
C ALA A 99 -6.86 5.70 2.29
N HIS A 100 -7.11 6.31 1.14
CA HIS A 100 -6.43 7.51 0.64
C HIS A 100 -4.96 7.32 0.29
N GLY A 101 -4.36 6.19 0.64
CA GLY A 101 -3.00 5.84 0.25
C GLY A 101 -1.91 6.75 0.81
N PHE A 102 -0.80 6.79 0.10
CA PHE A 102 0.38 7.56 0.52
C PHE A 102 0.22 9.06 0.29
N GLU A 103 -0.30 9.44 -0.89
CA GLU A 103 -0.40 10.84 -1.29
C GLU A 103 -1.79 11.44 -1.06
N GLY A 104 -2.79 10.61 -0.86
CA GLY A 104 -4.16 11.08 -0.64
C GLY A 104 -4.91 11.44 -1.91
N ASP A 105 -6.10 11.98 -1.71
CA ASP A 105 -6.97 12.41 -2.79
C ASP A 105 -6.50 13.77 -3.31
N MET A 106 -6.76 14.03 -4.60
CA MET A 106 -6.49 15.34 -5.19
C MET A 106 -7.45 16.38 -4.65
N ASP A 107 -6.93 17.58 -4.39
CA ASP A 107 -7.75 18.74 -4.06
C ASP A 107 -8.24 19.44 -5.34
N GLU A 108 -8.93 20.58 -5.17
CA GLU A 108 -9.47 21.35 -6.29
C GLU A 108 -8.38 21.93 -7.20
N ALA A 109 -7.19 22.17 -6.64
CA ALA A 109 -6.04 22.65 -7.40
C ALA A 109 -5.27 21.50 -8.05
N ARG A 110 -5.75 20.25 -7.93
CA ARG A 110 -5.13 19.04 -8.46
C ARG A 110 -3.80 18.73 -7.77
N HIS A 111 -3.71 19.05 -6.49
CA HIS A 111 -2.58 18.70 -5.64
C HIS A 111 -2.99 17.56 -4.69
N ARG A 112 -2.03 16.70 -4.37
CA ARG A 112 -2.20 15.65 -3.38
C ARG A 112 -1.48 16.05 -2.07
N SER A 113 -1.72 15.29 -1.01
CA SER A 113 -1.14 15.51 0.32
C SER A 113 -1.62 16.80 0.98
N THR A 114 -2.78 17.30 0.57
CA THR A 114 -3.38 18.51 1.15
C THR A 114 -4.67 18.22 1.91
N ARG A 115 -5.29 17.05 1.67
CA ARG A 115 -6.57 16.67 2.29
C ARG A 115 -6.44 15.50 3.24
N ASN A 116 -5.75 14.46 2.80
CA ASN A 116 -5.65 13.19 3.53
C ASN A 116 -4.45 12.40 3.00
N GLY A 117 -4.27 11.18 3.52
CA GLY A 117 -3.21 10.28 3.12
C GLY A 117 -2.13 10.15 4.17
N TRP A 118 -1.29 9.13 4.00
CA TRP A 118 -0.23 8.79 4.94
C TRP A 118 0.70 9.98 5.22
N ARG A 119 1.17 10.60 4.15
CA ARG A 119 2.11 11.73 4.24
C ARG A 119 1.45 12.97 4.83
N HIS A 120 0.24 13.29 4.40
CA HIS A 120 -0.55 14.40 4.95
C HIS A 120 -0.78 14.25 6.46
N ASP A 121 -1.06 13.04 6.91
CA ASP A 121 -1.36 12.75 8.31
C ASP A 121 -0.10 12.75 9.21
N GLY A 122 1.06 13.03 8.65
CA GLY A 122 2.29 13.14 9.41
C GLY A 122 2.89 11.81 9.86
N LEU A 123 2.50 10.71 9.23
CA LEU A 123 3.01 9.38 9.58
C LEU A 123 4.43 9.17 9.02
N PRO A 124 5.22 8.26 9.60
CA PRO A 124 6.62 8.11 9.20
C PRO A 124 6.80 7.71 7.73
N TRP A 125 7.60 8.46 7.01
CA TRP A 125 7.95 8.17 5.63
C TRP A 125 9.36 8.65 5.31
N GLU A 126 9.92 8.12 4.23
CA GLU A 126 11.29 8.42 3.84
C GLU A 126 11.42 8.46 2.31
N GLN A 127 12.49 9.07 1.83
CA GLN A 127 12.87 9.07 0.42
C GLN A 127 14.23 8.40 0.28
N THR A 128 14.46 7.86 -0.89
CA THR A 128 15.75 7.26 -1.22
C THR A 128 16.74 8.30 -1.70
#